data_ff9fa1c41afa249077d725852f9ac5bc
#
_entry.id   ff9fa1c41afa249077d725852f9ac5bc
#
_cell.length_a   1.000
_cell.length_b   1.000
_cell.length_c   1.000
_cell.angle_alpha   90.00
_cell.angle_beta   90.00
_cell.angle_gamma   90.00
#
_symmetry.space_group_name_H-M   'P 1'
#
loop_
_entity.id
_entity.type
_entity.pdbx_description
1 polymer ?
#
loop_
_entity_poly.entity_id
_entity_poly.type
_entity_poly.pdbx_seq_one_letter_code
_entity_poly.pdbx_strand_id
1 'polypeptide(L)'
;MPTTRRTFLGAVGAAAALGVVEKAAFAEAPKSAPRAANTAAATGEKVLFWVAASTPCGKDLKFDEELYKDLLAYLKANGADGVVVLGTTGEYPSFSMAERKTIAETAFKYRNGLNIMVCSGTSNFPETIELSLHAEANGADGLLIVPPFYYKHPHLDGLTKYYTLIFEKVKIPINLYHIPFASGVPISLELLHSLEKYPNLAGIKDSMDDVPEYERFVAEFPKLNMRTGTDTNLKYALDHGMGAILAEGNNFTKQIAAVFAAKRAGKDINEPIAKLNAALKILREGGVDSYGPMKYALSLQMGTRQFYPRPPNSDVTDEQKTKIKQALEQIKQMG
;
A
#
# COMPACT_ATOMS: atom_id res chain seq x y z
N MET A 1 -43.81 -2.46 -25.56
CA MET A 1 -43.22 -2.05 -26.85
C MET A 1 -41.71 -2.06 -26.66
N PRO A 2 -40.93 -2.87 -27.34
CA PRO A 2 -39.49 -2.94 -27.19
C PRO A 2 -38.83 -1.93 -28.13
N THR A 3 -38.03 -1.02 -27.57
CA THR A 3 -37.18 -0.10 -28.37
C THR A 3 -35.83 -0.73 -28.63
N THR A 4 -35.62 -0.96 -29.88
CA THR A 4 -34.48 -1.54 -30.58
C THR A 4 -33.20 -0.74 -30.38
N ARG A 5 -32.15 -1.44 -29.92
CA ARG A 5 -30.75 -1.03 -30.18
C ARG A 5 -30.44 -1.20 -31.65
N ARG A 6 -30.29 -0.12 -32.36
CA ARG A 6 -29.55 -0.09 -33.67
C ARG A 6 -29.10 1.32 -34.03
N THR A 7 -27.88 1.37 -34.61
CA THR A 7 -27.26 2.45 -35.40
C THR A 7 -26.39 3.44 -34.61
N PHE A 8 -25.13 3.01 -34.41
CA PHE A 8 -24.00 3.92 -34.37
C PHE A 8 -22.81 3.26 -35.08
N LEU A 9 -22.94 3.09 -36.39
CA LEU A 9 -21.83 2.76 -37.30
C LEU A 9 -22.20 3.32 -38.67
N GLY A 10 -21.61 4.45 -39.02
CA GLY A 10 -21.76 5.02 -40.35
C GLY A 10 -20.93 6.29 -40.53
N ALA A 11 -19.91 6.17 -41.36
CA ALA A 11 -19.19 7.24 -42.04
C ALA A 11 -18.07 7.98 -41.28
N VAL A 12 -16.84 7.48 -41.42
CA VAL A 12 -15.66 8.32 -41.49
C VAL A 12 -14.94 8.01 -42.83
N GLY A 13 -15.04 8.95 -43.73
CA GLY A 13 -14.34 8.93 -45.00
C GLY A 13 -12.82 9.14 -44.83
N ALA A 14 -12.06 8.48 -45.67
CA ALA A 14 -10.63 8.54 -45.77
C ALA A 14 -10.09 9.93 -46.11
N ALA A 15 -9.18 10.46 -45.29
CA ALA A 15 -8.21 11.45 -45.72
C ALA A 15 -6.83 11.00 -45.24
N ALA A 16 -6.02 10.50 -46.15
CA ALA A 16 -4.63 10.17 -45.90
C ALA A 16 -3.81 11.47 -45.77
N ALA A 17 -3.30 11.73 -44.57
CA ALA A 17 -2.22 12.68 -44.37
C ALA A 17 -1.04 11.92 -43.76
N LEU A 18 0.02 11.75 -44.53
CA LEU A 18 1.33 11.27 -44.09
C LEU A 18 1.94 12.32 -43.14
N GLY A 19 1.75 12.12 -41.83
CA GLY A 19 2.44 12.86 -40.80
C GLY A 19 3.58 12.01 -40.25
N VAL A 20 4.79 12.51 -40.38
CA VAL A 20 6.01 11.97 -39.80
C VAL A 20 5.82 11.92 -38.27
N VAL A 21 5.76 10.70 -37.69
CA VAL A 21 5.81 10.51 -36.26
C VAL A 21 7.27 10.67 -35.82
N GLU A 22 7.60 11.83 -35.32
CA GLU A 22 8.83 12.02 -34.55
C GLU A 22 8.85 11.05 -33.37
N LYS A 23 9.85 10.18 -33.31
CA LYS A 23 10.16 9.36 -32.15
C LYS A 23 10.49 10.30 -31.00
N ALA A 24 9.56 10.48 -30.07
CA ALA A 24 9.88 11.09 -28.79
C ALA A 24 10.97 10.21 -28.13
N ALA A 25 12.17 10.71 -28.09
CA ALA A 25 13.27 10.10 -27.35
C ALA A 25 12.92 10.17 -25.86
N PHE A 26 12.68 9.03 -25.25
CA PHE A 26 12.64 8.94 -23.79
C PHE A 26 14.02 9.36 -23.27
N ALA A 27 14.10 10.49 -22.60
CA ALA A 27 15.30 10.92 -21.92
C ALA A 27 15.68 9.84 -20.89
N GLU A 28 16.87 9.26 -21.05
CA GLU A 28 17.45 8.35 -20.05
C GLU A 28 17.56 9.11 -18.72
N ALA A 29 16.87 8.62 -17.68
CA ALA A 29 16.99 9.13 -16.33
C ALA A 29 18.45 8.95 -15.86
N PRO A 30 19.00 9.88 -15.07
CA PRO A 30 20.37 9.77 -14.59
C PRO A 30 20.50 8.48 -13.78
N LYS A 31 21.47 7.65 -14.15
CA LYS A 31 21.81 6.39 -13.45
C LYS A 31 22.28 6.74 -12.05
N SER A 32 21.41 6.50 -11.04
CA SER A 32 21.84 6.53 -9.64
C SER A 32 22.89 5.45 -9.40
N ALA A 33 23.90 5.73 -8.59
CA ALA A 33 24.96 4.78 -8.24
C ALA A 33 24.35 3.47 -7.69
N PRO A 34 24.94 2.29 -8.01
CA PRO A 34 24.46 1.02 -7.51
C PRO A 34 24.47 1.02 -5.97
N ARG A 35 23.29 0.84 -5.41
CA ARG A 35 23.04 0.90 -3.98
C ARG A 35 23.40 -0.44 -3.33
N ALA A 36 24.02 -0.40 -2.14
CA ALA A 36 24.08 -1.55 -1.25
C ALA A 36 22.63 -1.98 -0.91
N ALA A 37 22.27 -3.23 -1.23
CA ALA A 37 20.96 -3.79 -0.90
C ALA A 37 20.72 -3.67 0.61
N ASN A 38 19.52 -3.24 0.99
CA ASN A 38 19.14 -3.16 2.38
C ASN A 38 19.02 -4.60 2.92
N THR A 39 19.74 -4.91 3.99
CA THR A 39 19.97 -6.27 4.46
C THR A 39 18.70 -7.06 4.75
N ALA A 40 17.60 -6.43 5.17
CA ALA A 40 16.36 -7.12 5.50
C ALA A 40 15.57 -7.63 4.27
N ALA A 41 15.55 -6.88 3.17
CA ALA A 41 14.93 -7.36 1.92
C ALA A 41 15.83 -8.42 1.23
N ALA A 42 17.16 -8.31 1.41
CA ALA A 42 18.14 -9.25 0.86
C ALA A 42 18.24 -10.56 1.65
N THR A 43 17.80 -10.60 2.92
CA THR A 43 17.87 -11.79 3.78
C THR A 43 16.71 -12.76 3.62
N GLY A 44 15.69 -12.41 2.81
CA GLY A 44 14.50 -13.26 2.65
C GLY A 44 13.62 -13.34 3.91
N GLU A 45 13.81 -12.43 4.88
CA GLU A 45 13.01 -12.41 6.10
C GLU A 45 11.55 -12.07 5.78
N LYS A 46 10.63 -13.01 6.09
CA LYS A 46 9.21 -12.85 5.83
C LYS A 46 8.49 -12.05 6.92
N VAL A 47 8.92 -12.18 8.18
CA VAL A 47 8.26 -11.59 9.35
C VAL A 47 8.67 -10.13 9.52
N LEU A 48 8.24 -9.28 8.59
CA LEU A 48 8.48 -7.84 8.61
C LEU A 48 7.18 -7.07 8.83
N PHE A 49 7.29 -6.00 9.64
CA PHE A 49 6.23 -5.03 9.86
C PHE A 49 6.37 -3.84 8.89
N TRP A 50 5.40 -3.73 8.00
CA TRP A 50 5.28 -2.61 7.07
C TRP A 50 4.11 -1.71 7.46
N VAL A 51 4.35 -0.41 7.48
CA VAL A 51 3.26 0.56 7.63
C VAL A 51 2.72 0.93 6.25
N ALA A 52 1.41 0.79 6.04
CA ALA A 52 0.75 1.42 4.90
C ALA A 52 0.71 2.94 5.16
N ALA A 53 1.77 3.64 4.76
CA ALA A 53 2.02 5.01 5.19
C ALA A 53 0.98 5.99 4.64
N SER A 54 0.53 6.90 5.49
CA SER A 54 -0.26 8.06 5.10
C SER A 54 0.56 8.99 4.22
N THR A 55 -0.10 9.73 3.32
CA THR A 55 0.54 10.81 2.53
C THR A 55 0.09 12.17 3.10
N PRO A 56 0.96 12.90 3.80
CA PRO A 56 0.60 14.20 4.36
C PRO A 56 0.32 15.22 3.27
N CYS A 57 -0.78 15.96 3.43
CA CYS A 57 -1.07 17.14 2.65
C CYS A 57 -1.30 18.34 3.58
N GLY A 58 -0.94 19.52 3.10
CA GLY A 58 -1.30 20.79 3.73
C GLY A 58 -2.80 21.11 3.60
N LYS A 59 -3.24 22.20 4.22
CA LYS A 59 -4.63 22.69 4.11
C LYS A 59 -5.00 23.08 2.66
N ASP A 60 -4.02 23.39 1.84
CA ASP A 60 -4.16 23.67 0.41
C ASP A 60 -4.26 22.37 -0.44
N LEU A 61 -4.31 21.22 0.20
CA LEU A 61 -4.38 19.88 -0.39
C LEU A 61 -3.16 19.47 -1.22
N LYS A 62 -2.06 20.23 -1.14
CA LYS A 62 -0.80 19.84 -1.77
C LYS A 62 -0.03 18.89 -0.88
N PHE A 63 0.71 17.99 -1.53
CA PHE A 63 1.67 17.11 -0.84
C PHE A 63 2.69 17.96 -0.05
N ASP A 64 2.93 17.59 1.21
CA ASP A 64 3.82 18.27 2.12
C ASP A 64 5.08 17.43 2.35
N GLU A 65 6.16 17.77 1.65
CA GLU A 65 7.43 17.03 1.69
C GLU A 65 8.04 17.02 3.09
N GLU A 66 7.99 18.14 3.83
CA GLU A 66 8.59 18.23 5.17
C GLU A 66 7.82 17.36 6.18
N LEU A 67 6.48 17.41 6.15
CA LEU A 67 5.68 16.50 6.98
C LEU A 67 5.90 15.04 6.62
N TYR A 68 6.15 14.72 5.34
CA TYR A 68 6.40 13.34 4.92
C TYR A 68 7.75 12.84 5.39
N LYS A 69 8.77 13.67 5.32
CA LYS A 69 10.10 13.41 5.92
C LYS A 69 9.99 13.12 7.42
N ASP A 70 9.25 13.98 8.15
CA ASP A 70 9.03 13.80 9.59
C ASP A 70 8.26 12.51 9.90
N LEU A 71 7.24 12.18 9.09
CA LEU A 71 6.50 10.94 9.22
C LEU A 71 7.40 9.71 9.03
N LEU A 72 8.23 9.69 7.99
CA LEU A 72 9.15 8.56 7.75
C LEU A 72 10.16 8.40 8.90
N ALA A 73 10.67 9.51 9.44
CA ALA A 73 11.54 9.49 10.60
C ALA A 73 10.81 8.97 11.86
N TYR A 74 9.57 9.41 12.08
CA TYR A 74 8.71 8.95 13.18
C TYR A 74 8.45 7.44 13.09
N LEU A 75 8.04 6.93 11.92
CA LEU A 75 7.76 5.52 11.72
C LEU A 75 9.02 4.66 11.97
N LYS A 76 10.19 5.11 11.49
CA LYS A 76 11.45 4.43 11.74
C LYS A 76 11.83 4.41 13.20
N ALA A 77 11.75 5.55 13.87
CA ALA A 77 12.09 5.69 15.30
C ALA A 77 11.18 4.82 16.20
N ASN A 78 9.94 4.57 15.77
CA ASN A 78 8.98 3.72 16.47
C ASN A 78 9.00 2.24 16.04
N GLY A 79 9.97 1.82 15.22
CA GLY A 79 10.27 0.42 14.98
C GLY A 79 9.62 -0.20 13.74
N ALA A 80 9.13 0.58 12.80
CA ALA A 80 8.72 0.06 11.49
C ALA A 80 9.95 -0.52 10.74
N ASP A 81 9.79 -1.69 10.14
CA ASP A 81 10.81 -2.30 9.26
C ASP A 81 10.77 -1.69 7.86
N GLY A 82 9.59 -1.27 7.43
CA GLY A 82 9.39 -0.63 6.13
C GLY A 82 8.07 0.12 6.03
N VAL A 83 7.89 0.78 4.90
CA VAL A 83 6.66 1.49 4.56
C VAL A 83 6.19 1.11 3.17
N VAL A 84 4.86 0.99 3.00
CA VAL A 84 4.22 0.96 1.70
C VAL A 84 3.71 2.36 1.41
N VAL A 85 4.33 3.01 0.43
CA VAL A 85 3.95 4.36 0.01
C VAL A 85 2.90 4.31 -1.09
N LEU A 86 2.00 5.29 -1.10
CA LEU A 86 0.94 5.39 -2.11
C LEU A 86 0.02 4.15 -2.17
N GLY A 87 -0.20 3.47 -1.03
CA GLY A 87 -1.27 2.49 -0.87
C GLY A 87 -2.64 3.17 -0.73
N THR A 88 -3.68 2.40 -0.41
CA THR A 88 -5.02 2.94 -0.14
C THR A 88 -4.99 3.97 0.99
N THR A 89 -4.28 3.67 2.08
CA THR A 89 -4.06 4.60 3.21
C THR A 89 -3.27 5.85 2.79
N GLY A 90 -2.41 5.72 1.80
CA GLY A 90 -1.66 6.82 1.19
C GLY A 90 -2.46 7.58 0.13
N GLU A 91 -3.76 7.28 -0.04
CA GLU A 91 -4.70 8.00 -0.91
C GLU A 91 -4.24 8.10 -2.38
N TYR A 92 -3.54 7.07 -2.91
CA TYR A 92 -2.95 7.12 -4.25
C TYR A 92 -3.91 7.52 -5.38
N PRO A 93 -5.23 7.18 -5.34
CA PRO A 93 -6.15 7.59 -6.41
C PRO A 93 -6.39 9.10 -6.47
N SER A 94 -6.06 9.84 -5.41
CA SER A 94 -6.22 11.30 -5.33
C SER A 94 -4.97 12.07 -5.79
N PHE A 95 -3.95 11.39 -6.30
CA PHE A 95 -2.70 11.98 -6.79
C PHE A 95 -2.50 11.69 -8.27
N SER A 96 -2.08 12.71 -9.03
CA SER A 96 -1.67 12.54 -10.42
C SER A 96 -0.41 11.66 -10.54
N MET A 97 -0.14 11.15 -11.73
CA MET A 97 1.10 10.39 -12.02
C MET A 97 2.37 11.14 -11.61
N ALA A 98 2.44 12.44 -11.90
CA ALA A 98 3.59 13.28 -11.54
C ALA A 98 3.75 13.38 -10.01
N GLU A 99 2.66 13.65 -9.30
CA GLU A 99 2.68 13.71 -7.83
C GLU A 99 3.07 12.36 -7.20
N ARG A 100 2.55 11.23 -7.73
CA ARG A 100 2.91 9.89 -7.25
C ARG A 100 4.40 9.61 -7.40
N LYS A 101 5.02 10.03 -8.50
CA LYS A 101 6.47 9.93 -8.68
C LYS A 101 7.23 10.78 -7.67
N THR A 102 6.85 12.04 -7.49
CA THR A 102 7.45 12.95 -6.50
C THR A 102 7.33 12.40 -5.07
N ILE A 103 6.17 11.87 -4.68
CA ILE A 103 5.96 11.28 -3.35
C ILE A 103 6.86 10.05 -3.15
N ALA A 104 6.98 9.18 -4.16
CA ALA A 104 7.87 8.03 -4.10
C ALA A 104 9.35 8.45 -4.02
N GLU A 105 9.79 9.42 -4.82
CA GLU A 105 11.15 9.98 -4.78
C GLU A 105 11.46 10.58 -3.42
N THR A 106 10.50 11.30 -2.82
CA THR A 106 10.63 11.84 -1.45
C THR A 106 10.82 10.72 -0.42
N ALA A 107 10.05 9.62 -0.55
CA ALA A 107 10.22 8.46 0.32
C ALA A 107 11.61 7.83 0.17
N PHE A 108 12.14 7.72 -1.04
CA PHE A 108 13.49 7.21 -1.26
C PHE A 108 14.56 8.13 -0.67
N LYS A 109 14.41 9.45 -0.84
CA LYS A 109 15.31 10.47 -0.32
C LYS A 109 15.41 10.42 1.20
N TYR A 110 14.27 10.25 1.89
CA TYR A 110 14.19 10.30 3.35
C TYR A 110 13.92 8.94 4.01
N ARG A 111 14.32 7.85 3.39
CA ARG A 111 14.01 6.50 3.86
C ARG A 111 14.58 6.11 5.23
N ASN A 112 15.63 6.75 5.70
CA ASN A 112 16.24 6.54 7.02
C ASN A 112 16.47 5.04 7.40
N GLY A 113 16.79 4.18 6.41
CA GLY A 113 16.94 2.75 6.62
C GLY A 113 15.63 1.95 6.68
N LEU A 114 14.48 2.56 6.35
CA LEU A 114 13.25 1.85 6.06
C LEU A 114 13.33 1.09 4.73
N ASN A 115 12.73 -0.07 4.65
CA ASN A 115 12.40 -0.68 3.37
C ASN A 115 11.24 0.12 2.73
N ILE A 116 11.29 0.35 1.41
CA ILE A 116 10.26 1.11 0.70
C ILE A 116 9.60 0.22 -0.36
N MET A 117 8.32 -0.06 -0.18
CA MET A 117 7.48 -0.68 -1.18
C MET A 117 6.57 0.39 -1.79
N VAL A 118 6.45 0.43 -3.11
CA VAL A 118 5.60 1.40 -3.80
C VAL A 118 4.34 0.72 -4.31
N CYS A 119 3.17 1.26 -3.99
CA CYS A 119 1.93 0.85 -4.63
C CYS A 119 1.84 1.55 -5.99
N SER A 120 2.12 0.80 -7.06
CA SER A 120 2.18 1.32 -8.44
C SER A 120 0.93 1.05 -9.25
N GLY A 121 0.02 0.17 -8.78
CA GLY A 121 -1.18 -0.21 -9.50
C GLY A 121 -2.13 0.96 -9.77
N THR A 122 -2.77 0.93 -10.95
CA THR A 122 -3.85 1.83 -11.38
C THR A 122 -4.86 1.05 -12.22
N SER A 123 -5.97 1.70 -12.59
CA SER A 123 -6.88 1.15 -13.62
C SER A 123 -6.31 1.24 -15.03
N ASN A 124 -5.26 2.05 -15.22
CA ASN A 124 -4.60 2.29 -16.50
C ASN A 124 -3.34 1.41 -16.60
N PHE A 125 -3.33 0.46 -17.53
CA PHE A 125 -2.24 -0.49 -17.69
C PHE A 125 -0.87 0.17 -18.00
N PRO A 126 -0.75 1.09 -19.00
CA PRO A 126 0.49 1.82 -19.23
C PRO A 126 1.02 2.57 -18.03
N GLU A 127 0.15 3.25 -17.27
CA GLU A 127 0.55 3.98 -16.05
C GLU A 127 1.06 3.05 -14.95
N THR A 128 0.45 1.87 -14.79
CA THR A 128 0.93 0.86 -13.84
C THR A 128 2.37 0.43 -14.18
N ILE A 129 2.67 0.20 -15.46
CA ILE A 129 4.02 -0.15 -15.91
C ILE A 129 4.98 1.04 -15.67
N GLU A 130 4.59 2.24 -16.04
CA GLU A 130 5.41 3.44 -15.91
C GLU A 130 5.78 3.71 -14.44
N LEU A 131 4.80 3.65 -13.52
CA LEU A 131 5.03 3.82 -12.09
C LEU A 131 5.89 2.69 -11.51
N SER A 132 5.71 1.47 -11.98
CA SER A 132 6.49 0.31 -11.52
C SER A 132 7.96 0.44 -11.93
N LEU A 133 8.22 0.78 -13.18
CA LEU A 133 9.59 0.99 -13.68
C LEU A 133 10.25 2.23 -13.03
N HIS A 134 9.48 3.29 -12.79
CA HIS A 134 9.97 4.46 -12.07
C HIS A 134 10.39 4.09 -10.63
N ALA A 135 9.56 3.33 -9.90
CA ALA A 135 9.88 2.88 -8.56
C ALA A 135 11.14 1.99 -8.54
N GLU A 136 11.25 1.04 -9.48
CA GLU A 136 12.42 0.17 -9.63
C GLU A 136 13.69 1.00 -9.89
N ALA A 137 13.65 1.93 -10.85
CA ALA A 137 14.80 2.77 -11.22
C ALA A 137 15.29 3.66 -10.06
N ASN A 138 14.40 4.03 -9.14
CA ASN A 138 14.70 4.87 -7.98
C ASN A 138 14.96 4.08 -6.68
N GLY A 139 15.06 2.74 -6.75
CA GLY A 139 15.53 1.90 -5.65
C GLY A 139 14.45 1.50 -4.65
N ALA A 140 13.23 1.25 -5.12
CA ALA A 140 12.21 0.56 -4.35
C ALA A 140 12.67 -0.86 -3.98
N ASP A 141 12.33 -1.31 -2.77
CA ASP A 141 12.62 -2.69 -2.32
C ASP A 141 11.53 -3.67 -2.79
N GLY A 142 10.44 -3.19 -3.34
CA GLY A 142 9.36 -3.98 -3.92
C GLY A 142 8.19 -3.12 -4.38
N LEU A 143 7.23 -3.79 -5.01
CA LEU A 143 5.99 -3.19 -5.45
C LEU A 143 4.79 -3.85 -4.77
N LEU A 144 3.72 -3.08 -4.59
CA LEU A 144 2.39 -3.56 -4.27
C LEU A 144 1.46 -3.17 -5.42
N ILE A 145 0.85 -4.15 -6.10
CA ILE A 145 0.07 -3.90 -7.30
C ILE A 145 -1.38 -4.35 -7.09
N VAL A 146 -2.27 -3.36 -6.99
CA VAL A 146 -3.71 -3.58 -6.97
C VAL A 146 -4.17 -4.01 -8.37
N PRO A 147 -5.17 -4.93 -8.49
CA PRO A 147 -5.76 -5.26 -9.78
C PRO A 147 -6.39 -4.01 -10.43
N PRO A 148 -6.56 -4.00 -11.77
CA PRO A 148 -7.24 -2.91 -12.45
C PRO A 148 -8.71 -2.84 -11.99
N PHE A 149 -9.06 -1.78 -11.26
CA PHE A 149 -10.29 -1.69 -10.47
C PHE A 149 -11.47 -1.00 -11.18
N TYR A 150 -11.33 -0.55 -12.42
CA TYR A 150 -12.43 0.03 -13.18
C TYR A 150 -13.33 -1.06 -13.77
N TYR A 151 -12.75 -2.10 -14.38
CA TYR A 151 -13.46 -3.27 -14.89
C TYR A 151 -13.61 -4.31 -13.77
N LYS A 152 -14.82 -4.43 -13.18
CA LYS A 152 -15.05 -5.16 -11.92
C LYS A 152 -14.96 -6.68 -12.01
N HIS A 153 -15.20 -7.26 -13.18
CA HIS A 153 -15.23 -8.71 -13.37
C HIS A 153 -14.40 -9.12 -14.59
N PRO A 154 -13.08 -8.86 -14.59
CA PRO A 154 -12.24 -9.29 -15.69
C PRO A 154 -12.19 -10.82 -15.73
N HIS A 155 -12.13 -11.39 -16.94
CA HIS A 155 -11.85 -12.81 -17.09
C HIS A 155 -10.44 -13.14 -16.61
N LEU A 156 -10.25 -14.37 -16.09
CA LEU A 156 -8.98 -14.82 -15.52
C LEU A 156 -7.80 -14.69 -16.51
N ASP A 157 -8.00 -15.03 -17.78
CA ASP A 157 -7.00 -14.92 -18.83
C ASP A 157 -6.55 -13.47 -19.09
N GLY A 158 -7.50 -12.53 -19.09
CA GLY A 158 -7.22 -11.10 -19.18
C GLY A 158 -6.43 -10.57 -18.00
N LEU A 159 -6.82 -10.97 -16.78
CA LEU A 159 -6.13 -10.57 -15.56
C LEU A 159 -4.74 -11.22 -15.46
N THR A 160 -4.62 -12.49 -15.82
CA THR A 160 -3.33 -13.19 -15.93
C THR A 160 -2.40 -12.48 -16.92
N LYS A 161 -2.91 -12.12 -18.10
CA LYS A 161 -2.14 -11.37 -19.10
C LYS A 161 -1.69 -10.00 -18.58
N TYR A 162 -2.56 -9.29 -17.87
CA TYR A 162 -2.23 -8.00 -17.24
C TYR A 162 -1.01 -8.13 -16.32
N TYR A 163 -1.02 -9.07 -15.37
CA TYR A 163 0.10 -9.28 -14.47
C TYR A 163 1.33 -9.85 -15.17
N THR A 164 1.17 -10.80 -16.09
CA THR A 164 2.29 -11.34 -16.90
C THR A 164 3.12 -10.24 -17.54
N LEU A 165 2.46 -9.29 -18.22
CA LEU A 165 3.13 -8.19 -18.90
C LEU A 165 3.87 -7.23 -17.93
N ILE A 166 3.44 -7.17 -16.67
CA ILE A 166 4.12 -6.39 -15.62
C ILE A 166 5.34 -7.19 -15.12
N PHE A 167 5.15 -8.48 -14.78
CA PHE A 167 6.23 -9.34 -14.30
C PHE A 167 7.41 -9.47 -15.28
N GLU A 168 7.12 -9.48 -16.58
CA GLU A 168 8.16 -9.54 -17.63
C GLU A 168 9.01 -8.28 -17.71
N LYS A 169 8.43 -7.11 -17.37
CA LYS A 169 9.11 -5.80 -17.47
C LYS A 169 9.84 -5.41 -16.19
N VAL A 170 9.28 -5.73 -15.03
CA VAL A 170 9.81 -5.34 -13.71
C VAL A 170 10.64 -6.47 -13.13
N LYS A 171 11.74 -6.16 -12.45
CA LYS A 171 12.67 -7.17 -11.91
C LYS A 171 12.69 -7.22 -10.37
N ILE A 172 12.23 -6.16 -9.71
CA ILE A 172 12.14 -6.15 -8.24
C ILE A 172 10.94 -6.97 -7.74
N PRO A 173 10.91 -7.36 -6.46
CA PRO A 173 9.81 -8.14 -5.88
C PRO A 173 8.45 -7.47 -6.05
N ILE A 174 7.45 -8.22 -6.51
CA ILE A 174 6.07 -7.77 -6.70
C ILE A 174 5.16 -8.51 -5.72
N ASN A 175 4.35 -7.76 -4.97
CA ASN A 175 3.26 -8.28 -4.17
C ASN A 175 1.94 -7.90 -4.83
N LEU A 176 1.02 -8.84 -4.98
CA LEU A 176 -0.33 -8.55 -5.45
C LEU A 176 -1.18 -8.04 -4.28
N TYR A 177 -2.09 -7.13 -4.57
CA TYR A 177 -2.93 -6.53 -3.54
C TYR A 177 -4.36 -7.09 -3.60
N HIS A 178 -4.68 -7.99 -2.67
CA HIS A 178 -6.02 -8.54 -2.49
C HIS A 178 -6.85 -7.60 -1.60
N ILE A 179 -7.71 -6.82 -2.24
CA ILE A 179 -8.61 -5.82 -1.62
C ILE A 179 -9.92 -5.72 -2.40
N PRO A 180 -10.68 -6.81 -2.55
CA PRO A 180 -11.86 -6.83 -3.43
C PRO A 180 -12.97 -5.87 -3.00
N PHE A 181 -13.12 -5.53 -1.71
CA PHE A 181 -14.10 -4.53 -1.29
C PHE A 181 -13.83 -3.13 -1.89
N ALA A 182 -12.59 -2.79 -2.21
CA ALA A 182 -12.23 -1.53 -2.85
C ALA A 182 -11.98 -1.67 -4.36
N SER A 183 -11.28 -2.72 -4.78
CA SER A 183 -10.96 -2.94 -6.20
C SER A 183 -12.13 -3.54 -6.99
N GLY A 184 -13.02 -4.29 -6.35
CA GLY A 184 -14.03 -5.12 -7.01
C GLY A 184 -13.46 -6.30 -7.78
N VAL A 185 -12.15 -6.58 -7.64
CA VAL A 185 -11.43 -7.66 -8.34
C VAL A 185 -10.63 -8.46 -7.32
N PRO A 186 -11.01 -9.71 -7.04
CA PRO A 186 -10.25 -10.57 -6.13
C PRO A 186 -8.95 -11.08 -6.80
N ILE A 187 -7.95 -11.37 -5.98
CA ILE A 187 -6.82 -12.21 -6.35
C ILE A 187 -7.23 -13.65 -6.01
N SER A 188 -7.43 -14.50 -7.01
CA SER A 188 -7.80 -15.89 -6.79
C SER A 188 -6.58 -16.81 -6.70
N LEU A 189 -6.78 -18.02 -6.16
CA LEU A 189 -5.74 -19.06 -6.13
C LEU A 189 -5.29 -19.42 -7.56
N GLU A 190 -6.24 -19.53 -8.51
CA GLU A 190 -5.94 -19.84 -9.91
C GLU A 190 -5.07 -18.74 -10.56
N LEU A 191 -5.31 -17.46 -10.23
CA LEU A 191 -4.46 -16.37 -10.68
C LEU A 191 -3.05 -16.53 -10.11
N LEU A 192 -2.91 -16.79 -8.82
CA LEU A 192 -1.60 -16.99 -8.20
C LEU A 192 -0.85 -18.17 -8.82
N HIS A 193 -1.50 -19.33 -9.02
CA HIS A 193 -0.90 -20.48 -9.71
C HIS A 193 -0.42 -20.13 -11.11
N SER A 194 -1.18 -19.33 -11.87
CA SER A 194 -0.76 -18.91 -13.21
C SER A 194 0.49 -18.02 -13.22
N LEU A 195 0.80 -17.39 -12.07
CA LEU A 195 1.90 -16.43 -11.89
C LEU A 195 3.10 -17.01 -11.11
N GLU A 196 3.01 -18.20 -10.49
CA GLU A 196 4.10 -18.81 -9.71
C GLU A 196 5.41 -19.01 -10.46
N LYS A 197 5.35 -19.10 -11.79
CA LYS A 197 6.53 -19.18 -12.66
C LYS A 197 7.43 -17.94 -12.64
N TYR A 198 6.94 -16.80 -12.17
CA TYR A 198 7.71 -15.57 -12.14
C TYR A 198 8.53 -15.48 -10.84
N PRO A 199 9.87 -15.42 -10.92
CA PRO A 199 10.73 -15.45 -9.73
C PRO A 199 10.62 -14.19 -8.87
N ASN A 200 10.06 -13.11 -9.41
CA ASN A 200 9.81 -11.85 -8.71
C ASN A 200 8.39 -11.77 -8.10
N LEU A 201 7.57 -12.83 -8.16
CA LEU A 201 6.35 -12.91 -7.35
C LEU A 201 6.73 -13.14 -5.89
N ALA A 202 6.57 -12.12 -5.06
CA ALA A 202 6.96 -12.14 -3.65
C ALA A 202 5.83 -12.58 -2.69
N GLY A 203 4.58 -12.42 -3.10
CA GLY A 203 3.40 -12.78 -2.29
C GLY A 203 2.19 -11.91 -2.57
N ILE A 204 1.32 -11.82 -1.57
CA ILE A 204 0.17 -10.91 -1.58
C ILE A 204 0.19 -10.01 -0.34
N LYS A 205 -0.57 -8.91 -0.41
CA LYS A 205 -1.17 -8.25 0.76
C LYS A 205 -2.66 -8.57 0.73
N ASP A 206 -3.15 -9.25 1.75
CA ASP A 206 -4.57 -9.52 1.93
C ASP A 206 -5.17 -8.56 2.95
N SER A 207 -6.15 -7.75 2.52
CA SER A 207 -6.88 -6.77 3.35
C SER A 207 -8.33 -7.18 3.60
N MET A 208 -8.63 -8.48 3.52
CA MET A 208 -9.93 -9.02 3.91
C MET A 208 -9.89 -9.48 5.38
N ASP A 209 -11.00 -9.27 6.09
CA ASP A 209 -11.21 -9.83 7.42
C ASP A 209 -11.78 -11.27 7.34
N ASP A 210 -11.38 -12.02 6.31
CA ASP A 210 -11.80 -13.41 6.07
C ASP A 210 -10.66 -14.35 6.46
N VAL A 211 -10.70 -14.83 7.71
CA VAL A 211 -9.68 -15.74 8.23
C VAL A 211 -9.60 -17.04 7.41
N PRO A 212 -10.70 -17.73 7.07
CA PRO A 212 -10.67 -18.94 6.25
C PRO A 212 -10.07 -18.73 4.85
N GLU A 213 -10.34 -17.59 4.20
CA GLU A 213 -9.72 -17.29 2.90
C GLU A 213 -8.22 -17.04 3.04
N TYR A 214 -7.83 -16.27 4.06
CA TYR A 214 -6.42 -15.99 4.35
C TYR A 214 -5.63 -17.29 4.66
N GLU A 215 -6.22 -18.18 5.46
CA GLU A 215 -5.63 -19.48 5.77
C GLU A 215 -5.37 -20.32 4.51
N ARG A 216 -6.28 -20.29 3.55
CA ARG A 216 -6.09 -20.97 2.26
C ARG A 216 -4.92 -20.41 1.47
N PHE A 217 -4.76 -19.08 1.40
CA PHE A 217 -3.60 -18.47 0.76
C PHE A 217 -2.29 -18.91 1.40
N VAL A 218 -2.23 -18.92 2.74
CA VAL A 218 -1.02 -19.32 3.48
C VAL A 218 -0.68 -20.80 3.24
N ALA A 219 -1.69 -21.68 3.27
CA ALA A 219 -1.50 -23.10 3.09
C ALA A 219 -1.09 -23.48 1.66
N GLU A 220 -1.72 -22.85 0.66
CA GLU A 220 -1.50 -23.16 -0.76
C GLU A 220 -0.15 -22.63 -1.27
N PHE A 221 0.30 -21.50 -0.75
CA PHE A 221 1.53 -20.84 -1.22
C PHE A 221 2.56 -20.62 -0.10
N PRO A 222 3.08 -21.68 0.55
CA PRO A 222 3.96 -21.57 1.73
C PRO A 222 5.30 -20.89 1.42
N LYS A 223 5.69 -20.83 0.15
CA LYS A 223 6.93 -20.16 -0.30
C LYS A 223 6.77 -18.64 -0.45
N LEU A 224 5.56 -18.17 -0.69
CA LEU A 224 5.27 -16.76 -0.85
C LEU A 224 5.03 -16.09 0.52
N ASN A 225 5.15 -14.79 0.58
CA ASN A 225 4.80 -14.04 1.79
C ASN A 225 3.36 -13.52 1.70
N MET A 226 2.44 -14.22 2.37
CA MET A 226 1.04 -13.82 2.46
C MET A 226 0.86 -12.81 3.59
N ARG A 227 1.19 -11.55 3.32
CA ARG A 227 1.14 -10.49 4.32
C ARG A 227 -0.31 -10.12 4.64
N THR A 228 -0.67 -10.15 5.93
CA THR A 228 -1.96 -9.60 6.33
C THR A 228 -1.98 -8.08 6.19
N GLY A 229 -3.12 -7.55 5.78
CA GLY A 229 -3.42 -6.12 5.76
C GLY A 229 -4.39 -5.69 6.87
N THR A 230 -4.76 -6.60 7.78
CA THR A 230 -5.71 -6.38 8.86
C THR A 230 -5.15 -6.84 10.21
N ASP A 231 -5.57 -6.18 11.28
CA ASP A 231 -5.24 -6.59 12.65
C ASP A 231 -5.92 -7.91 13.06
N THR A 232 -7.08 -8.22 12.48
CA THR A 232 -7.83 -9.47 12.70
C THR A 232 -6.97 -10.69 12.40
N ASN A 233 -6.26 -10.70 11.26
CA ASN A 233 -5.44 -11.81 10.82
C ASN A 233 -4.00 -11.76 11.36
N LEU A 234 -3.62 -10.72 12.15
CA LEU A 234 -2.22 -10.48 12.54
C LEU A 234 -1.63 -11.64 13.32
N LYS A 235 -2.37 -12.19 14.30
CA LYS A 235 -1.86 -13.31 15.10
C LYS A 235 -1.62 -14.55 14.25
N TYR A 236 -2.59 -14.90 13.42
CA TYR A 236 -2.45 -16.05 12.50
C TYR A 236 -1.27 -15.88 11.56
N ALA A 237 -1.13 -14.70 10.94
CA ALA A 237 -0.01 -14.40 10.06
C ALA A 237 1.34 -14.61 10.75
N LEU A 238 1.51 -14.05 11.95
CA LEU A 238 2.74 -14.19 12.73
C LEU A 238 3.02 -15.63 13.16
N ASP A 239 1.99 -16.38 13.54
CA ASP A 239 2.15 -17.79 13.95
C ASP A 239 2.59 -18.68 12.79
N HIS A 240 2.27 -18.29 11.55
CA HIS A 240 2.70 -18.99 10.33
C HIS A 240 3.92 -18.36 9.64
N GLY A 241 4.63 -17.44 10.33
CA GLY A 241 5.86 -16.84 9.80
C GLY A 241 5.66 -15.84 8.67
N MET A 242 4.46 -15.25 8.56
CA MET A 242 4.13 -14.22 7.58
C MET A 242 4.31 -12.82 8.16
N GLY A 243 4.55 -11.83 7.29
CA GLY A 243 4.60 -10.41 7.67
C GLY A 243 3.24 -9.73 7.66
N ALA A 244 3.24 -8.41 7.89
CA ALA A 244 2.03 -7.61 7.79
C ALA A 244 2.30 -6.25 7.13
N ILE A 245 1.25 -5.69 6.48
CA ILE A 245 1.22 -4.33 5.93
C ILE A 245 0.00 -3.64 6.50
N LEU A 246 0.14 -2.88 7.58
CA LEU A 246 -0.97 -2.38 8.39
C LEU A 246 -1.14 -0.86 8.27
N ALA A 247 -2.40 -0.42 8.06
CA ALA A 247 -2.78 0.99 8.12
C ALA A 247 -2.72 1.53 9.55
N GLU A 248 -3.08 0.72 10.52
CA GLU A 248 -3.01 0.97 11.96
C GLU A 248 -1.60 1.33 12.42
N GLY A 249 -0.60 0.89 11.64
CA GLY A 249 0.80 1.24 11.84
C GLY A 249 1.07 2.74 11.89
N ASN A 250 0.25 3.59 11.27
CA ASN A 250 0.40 5.04 11.36
C ASN A 250 0.23 5.54 12.81
N ASN A 251 -0.78 5.04 13.53
CA ASN A 251 -1.09 5.48 14.88
C ASN A 251 -0.53 4.57 15.99
N PHE A 252 -0.17 3.32 15.65
CA PHE A 252 0.26 2.30 16.60
C PHE A 252 1.60 1.65 16.22
N THR A 253 2.49 2.41 15.56
CA THR A 253 3.79 1.89 15.08
C THR A 253 4.55 1.17 16.20
N LYS A 254 4.69 1.82 17.36
CA LYS A 254 5.46 1.29 18.50
C LYS A 254 4.85 0.01 19.06
N GLN A 255 3.53 -0.04 19.22
CA GLN A 255 2.82 -1.19 19.79
C GLN A 255 2.90 -2.38 18.83
N ILE A 256 2.69 -2.16 17.54
CA ILE A 256 2.82 -3.23 16.52
C ILE A 256 4.26 -3.70 16.43
N ALA A 257 5.23 -2.79 16.41
CA ALA A 257 6.66 -3.16 16.41
C ALA A 257 7.04 -4.02 17.62
N ALA A 258 6.45 -3.76 18.79
CA ALA A 258 6.66 -4.58 19.99
C ALA A 258 6.13 -6.02 19.82
N VAL A 259 4.98 -6.20 19.16
CA VAL A 259 4.44 -7.53 18.83
C VAL A 259 5.41 -8.29 17.91
N PHE A 260 5.90 -7.63 16.85
CA PHE A 260 6.87 -8.23 15.92
C PHE A 260 8.21 -8.54 16.61
N ALA A 261 8.70 -7.67 17.48
CA ALA A 261 9.91 -7.90 18.24
C ALA A 261 9.77 -9.12 19.18
N ALA A 262 8.63 -9.24 19.87
CA ALA A 262 8.33 -10.40 20.70
C ALA A 262 8.30 -11.69 19.88
N LYS A 263 7.64 -11.69 18.73
CA LYS A 263 7.59 -12.85 17.82
C LYS A 263 8.98 -13.26 17.34
N ARG A 264 9.78 -12.32 16.87
CA ARG A 264 11.16 -12.58 16.40
C ARG A 264 12.06 -13.11 17.52
N ALA A 265 11.79 -12.71 18.76
CA ALA A 265 12.49 -13.21 19.94
C ALA A 265 11.96 -14.57 20.45
N GLY A 266 10.99 -15.19 19.77
CA GLY A 266 10.38 -16.45 20.20
C GLY A 266 9.53 -16.33 21.47
N LYS A 267 9.11 -15.12 21.84
CA LYS A 267 8.26 -14.86 23.02
C LYS A 267 6.78 -14.99 22.67
N ASP A 268 5.97 -15.20 23.71
CA ASP A 268 4.51 -15.14 23.55
C ASP A 268 4.06 -13.76 23.09
N ILE A 269 3.11 -13.74 22.14
CA ILE A 269 2.55 -12.52 21.54
C ILE A 269 1.10 -12.27 21.96
N ASN A 270 0.49 -13.14 22.77
CA ASN A 270 -0.92 -13.01 23.15
C ASN A 270 -1.18 -11.72 23.94
N GLU A 271 -0.37 -11.43 24.95
CA GLU A 271 -0.52 -10.21 25.74
C GLU A 271 -0.25 -8.94 24.93
N PRO A 272 0.86 -8.81 24.17
CA PRO A 272 1.07 -7.67 23.28
C PRO A 272 -0.06 -7.43 22.27
N ILE A 273 -0.61 -8.49 21.66
CA ILE A 273 -1.74 -8.38 20.75
C ILE A 273 -3.01 -7.93 21.47
N ALA A 274 -3.30 -8.48 22.66
CA ALA A 274 -4.46 -8.07 23.44
C ALA A 274 -4.40 -6.57 23.82
N LYS A 275 -3.24 -6.06 24.22
CA LYS A 275 -3.01 -4.64 24.49
C LYS A 275 -3.19 -3.78 23.22
N LEU A 276 -2.64 -4.23 22.10
CA LEU A 276 -2.82 -3.55 20.81
C LEU A 276 -4.31 -3.47 20.44
N ASN A 277 -5.03 -4.58 20.52
CA ASN A 277 -6.46 -4.64 20.16
C ASN A 277 -7.31 -3.74 21.06
N ALA A 278 -7.00 -3.67 22.36
CA ALA A 278 -7.68 -2.77 23.29
C ALA A 278 -7.44 -1.29 22.91
N ALA A 279 -6.23 -0.91 22.57
CA ALA A 279 -5.88 0.44 22.14
C ALA A 279 -6.51 0.80 20.79
N LEU A 280 -6.50 -0.13 19.82
CA LEU A 280 -7.20 0.02 18.53
C LEU A 280 -8.69 0.27 18.72
N LYS A 281 -9.33 -0.51 19.60
CA LYS A 281 -10.75 -0.35 19.90
C LYS A 281 -11.06 1.04 20.46
N ILE A 282 -10.28 1.52 21.43
CA ILE A 282 -10.45 2.86 22.02
C ILE A 282 -10.34 3.95 20.95
N LEU A 283 -9.37 3.85 20.04
CA LEU A 283 -9.17 4.87 19.02
C LEU A 283 -10.28 4.85 17.97
N ARG A 284 -10.75 3.66 17.57
CA ARG A 284 -11.91 3.49 16.67
C ARG A 284 -13.20 4.05 17.29
N GLU A 285 -13.49 3.71 18.52
CA GLU A 285 -14.63 4.26 19.29
C GLU A 285 -14.48 5.78 19.53
N GLY A 286 -13.25 6.29 19.58
CA GLY A 286 -12.91 7.70 19.59
C GLY A 286 -13.12 8.43 18.27
N GLY A 287 -13.62 7.74 17.21
CA GLY A 287 -13.98 8.34 15.93
C GLY A 287 -12.89 8.30 14.85
N VAL A 288 -11.85 7.47 15.02
CA VAL A 288 -10.87 7.19 13.96
C VAL A 288 -11.40 6.05 13.10
N ASP A 289 -12.27 6.40 12.15
CA ASP A 289 -12.99 5.52 11.24
C ASP A 289 -12.67 5.72 9.76
N SER A 290 -11.88 6.76 9.46
CA SER A 290 -11.54 7.17 8.10
C SER A 290 -10.20 7.94 8.05
N TYR A 291 -9.77 8.35 6.84
CA TYR A 291 -8.41 8.91 6.66
C TYR A 291 -8.23 10.29 7.33
N GLY A 292 -9.24 11.17 7.33
CA GLY A 292 -9.13 12.47 7.98
C GLY A 292 -8.89 12.37 9.49
N PRO A 293 -9.76 11.66 10.25
CA PRO A 293 -9.55 11.36 11.65
C PRO A 293 -8.22 10.66 11.96
N MET A 294 -7.83 9.66 11.14
CA MET A 294 -6.54 8.96 11.28
C MET A 294 -5.35 9.93 11.15
N LYS A 295 -5.36 10.77 10.13
CA LYS A 295 -4.32 11.79 9.90
C LYS A 295 -4.26 12.81 11.02
N TYR A 296 -5.41 13.20 11.56
CA TYR A 296 -5.47 14.10 12.70
C TYR A 296 -4.87 13.47 13.97
N ALA A 297 -5.27 12.23 14.29
CA ALA A 297 -4.71 11.49 15.41
C ALA A 297 -3.19 11.35 15.28
N LEU A 298 -2.70 11.00 14.08
CA LEU A 298 -1.28 10.89 13.78
C LEU A 298 -0.53 12.22 13.98
N SER A 299 -1.08 13.34 13.50
CA SER A 299 -0.46 14.65 13.69
C SER A 299 -0.32 15.04 15.17
N LEU A 300 -1.32 14.69 16.01
CA LEU A 300 -1.23 14.88 17.46
C LEU A 300 -0.14 14.03 18.11
N GLN A 301 -0.04 12.76 17.71
CA GLN A 301 0.98 11.85 18.24
C GLN A 301 2.41 12.25 17.83
N MET A 302 2.56 12.79 16.63
CA MET A 302 3.84 13.31 16.15
C MET A 302 4.18 14.70 16.69
N GLY A 303 3.20 15.43 17.30
CA GLY A 303 3.40 16.82 17.72
C GLY A 303 3.61 17.79 16.57
N THR A 304 3.02 17.52 15.40
CA THR A 304 3.16 18.34 14.19
C THR A 304 1.89 19.12 13.86
N ARG A 305 1.94 19.95 12.80
CA ARG A 305 0.73 20.53 12.21
C ARG A 305 -0.17 19.43 11.64
N GLN A 306 -1.48 19.70 11.53
CA GLN A 306 -2.47 18.75 11.05
C GLN A 306 -2.16 18.31 9.61
N PHE A 307 -2.33 17.02 9.34
CA PHE A 307 -2.37 16.45 8.00
C PHE A 307 -3.81 16.48 7.49
N TYR A 308 -4.00 16.84 6.23
CA TYR A 308 -5.31 16.90 5.59
C TYR A 308 -5.48 15.77 4.58
N PRO A 309 -6.67 15.12 4.52
CA PRO A 309 -6.97 14.17 3.46
C PRO A 309 -7.29 14.91 2.15
N ARG A 310 -7.14 14.22 1.03
CA ARG A 310 -7.64 14.73 -0.26
C ARG A 310 -9.06 14.24 -0.55
N PRO A 311 -9.90 15.04 -1.21
CA PRO A 311 -11.17 14.55 -1.72
C PRO A 311 -10.99 13.29 -2.59
N PRO A 312 -11.94 12.33 -2.53
CA PRO A 312 -13.26 12.41 -1.89
C PRO A 312 -13.28 12.16 -0.37
N ASN A 313 -12.11 11.94 0.27
CA ASN A 313 -12.04 11.74 1.71
C ASN A 313 -12.36 13.03 2.47
N SER A 314 -13.11 12.90 3.56
CA SER A 314 -13.53 14.02 4.39
C SER A 314 -12.48 14.38 5.45
N ASP A 315 -12.40 15.65 5.79
CA ASP A 315 -11.62 16.12 6.93
C ASP A 315 -12.27 15.70 8.26
N VAL A 316 -11.50 15.76 9.33
CA VAL A 316 -11.95 15.49 10.70
C VAL A 316 -12.87 16.60 11.19
N THR A 317 -14.03 16.25 11.77
CA THR A 317 -14.96 17.21 12.39
C THR A 317 -14.48 17.67 13.76
N ASP A 318 -14.98 18.79 14.27
CA ASP A 318 -14.59 19.29 15.61
C ASP A 318 -15.07 18.34 16.75
N GLU A 319 -16.19 17.65 16.55
CA GLU A 319 -16.63 16.61 17.47
C GLU A 319 -15.63 15.44 17.50
N GLN A 320 -15.22 14.93 16.33
CA GLN A 320 -14.20 13.89 16.21
C GLN A 320 -12.87 14.33 16.82
N LYS A 321 -12.42 15.56 16.59
CA LYS A 321 -11.18 16.09 17.21
C LYS A 321 -11.21 16.00 18.72
N THR A 322 -12.34 16.30 19.33
CA THR A 322 -12.51 16.21 20.80
C THR A 322 -12.44 14.77 21.29
N LYS A 323 -13.18 13.86 20.64
CA LYS A 323 -13.18 12.42 20.98
C LYS A 323 -11.81 11.77 20.78
N ILE A 324 -11.13 12.10 19.68
CA ILE A 324 -9.78 11.59 19.39
C ILE A 324 -8.77 11.99 20.45
N LYS A 325 -8.79 13.25 20.91
CA LYS A 325 -7.91 13.69 22.00
C LYS A 325 -8.14 12.90 23.28
N GLN A 326 -9.41 12.66 23.64
CA GLN A 326 -9.77 11.86 24.83
C GLN A 326 -9.31 10.41 24.67
N ALA A 327 -9.53 9.80 23.50
CA ALA A 327 -9.10 8.44 23.21
C ALA A 327 -7.57 8.28 23.29
N LEU A 328 -6.81 9.23 22.73
CA LEU A 328 -5.35 9.21 22.79
C LEU A 328 -4.83 9.34 24.23
N GLU A 329 -5.49 10.17 25.06
CA GLU A 329 -5.12 10.31 26.49
C GLU A 329 -5.45 9.01 27.25
N GLN A 330 -6.57 8.38 26.98
CA GLN A 330 -6.93 7.09 27.57
C GLN A 330 -5.92 5.99 27.18
N ILE A 331 -5.53 5.91 25.90
CA ILE A 331 -4.52 4.95 25.42
C ILE A 331 -3.18 5.18 26.11
N LYS A 332 -2.77 6.43 26.32
CA LYS A 332 -1.53 6.78 27.02
C LYS A 332 -1.51 6.29 28.47
N GLN A 333 -2.67 6.28 29.15
CA GLN A 333 -2.80 5.80 30.52
C GLN A 333 -2.76 4.26 30.64
N MET A 334 -2.91 3.53 29.54
CA MET A 334 -2.82 2.05 29.54
C MET A 334 -1.38 1.53 29.64
N GLY A 335 -0.38 2.36 29.47
CA GLY A 335 1.05 2.03 29.54
C GLY A 335 1.61 1.63 28.21
#